data_e9e0313aa56d0135c5647ad131a56cb9
#
_entry.id   e9e0313aa56d0135c5647ad131a56cb9
#
_cell.length_a   1.000
_cell.length_b   1.000
_cell.length_c   1.000
_cell.angle_alpha   90.00
_cell.angle_beta   90.00
_cell.angle_gamma   90.00
#
_symmetry.space_group_name_H-M   'P 1'
#
loop_
_entity.id
_entity.type
_entity.pdbx_description
1 polymer ?
#
loop_
_entity_poly.entity_id
_entity_poly.type
_entity_poly.pdbx_seq_one_letter_code
_entity_poly.pdbx_strand_id
1 'polypeptide(L)'
;RQRQMGIRDRGLCQFASFEVERYSDAVESELGISPREYMGKLLNYCRGYAAKFSQNSPNLLFMGHTGLGKTHLALAIADAVLEGGHDVLYTSAAALAAQLGREHFNYTTNDEWLAACQEADLLILDDLGTEYITPLTISVLYELINTRMLTHRPTIYTTNITDQSVFVARYTEKVASRMLGGCKMFKFFGTDQRLK
;
A
#
# COMPACT_ATOMS: atom_id res chain seq x y z
N ARG A 1 -16.18 13.71 -8.25
CA ARG A 1 -15.14 14.77 -8.41
C ARG A 1 -14.41 15.18 -7.12
N GLN A 2 -14.79 14.67 -5.93
CA GLN A 2 -14.09 14.94 -4.64
C GLN A 2 -13.15 13.82 -4.17
N ARG A 3 -13.07 12.69 -4.89
CA ARG A 3 -12.30 11.49 -4.47
C ARG A 3 -10.79 11.53 -4.77
N GLN A 4 -10.26 12.65 -5.24
CA GLN A 4 -8.83 12.83 -5.57
C GLN A 4 -8.00 13.46 -4.43
N MET A 5 -8.53 13.52 -3.20
CA MET A 5 -7.83 14.13 -2.07
C MET A 5 -6.64 13.28 -1.65
N GLY A 6 -5.45 13.77 -1.90
CA GLY A 6 -4.17 13.24 -1.42
C GLY A 6 -3.14 12.85 -2.48
N ILE A 7 -3.52 12.53 -3.71
CA ILE A 7 -2.55 12.11 -4.74
C ILE A 7 -2.01 13.31 -5.52
N ARG A 8 -2.84 14.30 -5.86
CA ARG A 8 -2.40 15.47 -6.66
C ARG A 8 -1.35 16.35 -5.99
N ASP A 9 -1.32 16.43 -4.65
CA ASP A 9 -0.31 17.20 -3.91
C ASP A 9 1.05 16.47 -3.83
N ARG A 10 1.12 15.21 -4.25
CA ARG A 10 2.33 14.38 -4.28
C ARG A 10 2.85 14.11 -5.70
N GLY A 11 2.63 15.01 -6.64
CA GLY A 11 3.02 14.92 -8.06
C GLY A 11 4.50 14.66 -8.38
N LEU A 12 5.27 14.22 -7.37
CA LEU A 12 6.69 13.84 -7.47
C LEU A 12 6.90 12.31 -7.55
N CYS A 13 5.85 11.49 -7.34
CA CYS A 13 5.99 10.05 -7.30
C CYS A 13 5.44 9.43 -8.59
N GLN A 14 6.24 9.46 -9.64
CA GLN A 14 5.96 8.83 -10.92
C GLN A 14 6.97 7.70 -11.18
N PHE A 15 6.64 6.77 -12.09
CA PHE A 15 7.58 5.75 -12.50
C PHE A 15 8.87 6.31 -13.11
N ALA A 16 8.78 7.48 -13.74
CA ALA A 16 9.94 8.15 -14.33
C ALA A 16 10.91 8.71 -13.28
N SER A 17 10.40 9.07 -12.09
CA SER A 17 11.21 9.59 -10.98
C SER A 17 11.74 8.50 -10.04
N PHE A 18 11.46 7.23 -10.31
CA PHE A 18 11.99 6.12 -9.53
C PHE A 18 13.38 5.72 -10.03
N GLU A 19 14.40 6.17 -9.31
CA GLU A 19 15.81 6.01 -9.69
C GLU A 19 16.38 4.66 -9.21
N VAL A 20 16.40 3.67 -10.09
CA VAL A 20 16.90 2.31 -9.79
C VAL A 20 18.42 2.33 -9.51
N GLU A 21 19.12 3.29 -10.08
CA GLU A 21 20.57 3.49 -9.94
C GLU A 21 21.01 3.79 -8.51
N ARG A 22 20.11 4.28 -7.66
CA ARG A 22 20.38 4.51 -6.24
C ARG A 22 20.56 3.23 -5.43
N TYR A 23 20.06 2.09 -5.92
CA TYR A 23 20.22 0.81 -5.25
C TYR A 23 21.59 0.21 -5.52
N SER A 24 22.08 -0.59 -4.55
CA SER A 24 23.38 -1.26 -4.68
C SER A 24 23.41 -2.24 -5.84
N ASP A 25 24.53 -2.27 -6.56
CA ASP A 25 24.79 -3.22 -7.64
C ASP A 25 25.54 -4.48 -7.15
N ALA A 26 25.95 -4.49 -5.88
CA ALA A 26 26.56 -5.67 -5.26
C ALA A 26 25.51 -6.77 -5.08
N VAL A 27 25.86 -7.98 -5.50
CA VAL A 27 24.97 -9.15 -5.35
C VAL A 27 24.84 -9.48 -3.86
N GLU A 28 23.61 -9.60 -3.39
CA GLU A 28 23.28 -10.04 -2.04
C GLU A 28 23.05 -11.56 -2.02
N SER A 29 23.64 -12.24 -1.06
CA SER A 29 23.60 -13.71 -0.97
C SER A 29 22.19 -14.27 -0.80
N GLU A 30 21.31 -13.56 -0.11
CA GLU A 30 19.90 -13.97 0.09
C GLU A 30 19.06 -13.82 -1.17
N LEU A 31 19.39 -12.89 -2.06
CA LEU A 31 18.64 -12.61 -3.29
C LEU A 31 19.20 -13.35 -4.50
N GLY A 32 20.50 -13.68 -4.51
CA GLY A 32 21.21 -14.21 -5.66
C GLY A 32 21.37 -13.20 -6.82
N ILE A 33 20.89 -11.97 -6.65
CA ILE A 33 20.98 -10.83 -7.58
C ILE A 33 21.27 -9.54 -6.80
N SER A 34 21.61 -8.45 -7.48
CA SER A 34 21.77 -7.17 -6.81
C SER A 34 20.41 -6.54 -6.48
N PRO A 35 20.33 -5.71 -5.41
CA PRO A 35 19.16 -4.90 -5.12
C PRO A 35 18.73 -4.04 -6.31
N ARG A 36 19.67 -3.50 -7.07
CA ARG A 36 19.39 -2.72 -8.29
C ARG A 36 18.64 -3.55 -9.33
N GLU A 37 19.15 -4.75 -9.63
CA GLU A 37 18.50 -5.65 -10.59
C GLU A 37 17.11 -6.06 -10.12
N TYR A 38 16.98 -6.40 -8.82
CA TYR A 38 15.68 -6.77 -8.24
C TYR A 38 14.68 -5.62 -8.33
N MET A 39 15.07 -4.41 -7.93
CA MET A 39 14.20 -3.24 -7.96
C MET A 39 13.84 -2.81 -9.39
N GLY A 40 14.72 -3.03 -10.36
CA GLY A 40 14.42 -2.84 -11.78
C GLY A 40 13.34 -3.80 -12.28
N LYS A 41 13.41 -5.08 -11.89
CA LYS A 41 12.36 -6.08 -12.18
C LYS A 41 11.03 -5.70 -11.51
N LEU A 42 11.07 -5.26 -10.26
CA LEU A 42 9.89 -4.81 -9.53
C LEU A 42 9.25 -3.57 -10.16
N LEU A 43 10.06 -2.57 -10.55
CA LEU A 43 9.58 -1.39 -11.28
C LEU A 43 8.84 -1.77 -12.57
N ASN A 44 9.42 -2.70 -13.36
CA ASN A 44 8.79 -3.18 -14.59
C ASN A 44 7.48 -3.93 -14.30
N TYR A 45 7.44 -4.72 -13.22
CA TYR A 45 6.20 -5.35 -12.77
C TYR A 45 5.13 -4.30 -12.42
N CYS A 46 5.48 -3.25 -11.65
CA CYS A 46 4.56 -2.19 -11.26
C CYS A 46 4.01 -1.41 -12.47
N ARG A 47 4.86 -1.13 -13.48
CA ARG A 47 4.42 -0.53 -14.75
C ARG A 47 3.44 -1.42 -15.49
N GLY A 48 3.75 -2.73 -15.59
CA GLY A 48 2.85 -3.70 -16.22
C GLY A 48 1.53 -3.88 -15.46
N TYR A 49 1.57 -3.82 -14.12
CA TYR A 49 0.38 -3.86 -13.27
C TYR A 49 -0.54 -2.67 -13.56
N ALA A 50 0.00 -1.46 -13.55
CA ALA A 50 -0.76 -0.24 -13.81
C ALA A 50 -1.33 -0.20 -15.24
N ALA A 51 -0.54 -0.58 -16.24
CA ALA A 51 -0.96 -0.59 -17.65
C ALA A 51 -2.09 -1.62 -17.96
N LYS A 52 -2.19 -2.68 -17.14
CA LYS A 52 -3.21 -3.75 -17.29
C LYS A 52 -4.21 -3.76 -16.13
N PHE A 53 -4.31 -2.65 -15.41
CA PHE A 53 -5.16 -2.57 -14.23
C PHE A 53 -6.62 -2.86 -14.55
N SER A 54 -7.24 -3.67 -13.71
CA SER A 54 -8.66 -4.02 -13.75
C SER A 54 -9.14 -4.45 -12.36
N GLN A 55 -10.43 -4.65 -12.17
CA GLN A 55 -10.98 -5.21 -10.93
C GLN A 55 -10.47 -6.62 -10.60
N ASN A 56 -9.93 -7.35 -11.57
CA ASN A 56 -9.30 -8.65 -11.35
C ASN A 56 -7.78 -8.56 -11.07
N SER A 57 -7.23 -7.36 -10.97
CA SER A 57 -5.82 -7.18 -10.60
C SER A 57 -5.58 -7.69 -9.18
N PRO A 58 -4.44 -8.35 -8.90
CA PRO A 58 -4.16 -8.85 -7.56
C PRO A 58 -3.92 -7.71 -6.56
N ASN A 59 -4.22 -7.95 -5.29
CA ASN A 59 -3.73 -7.10 -4.22
C ASN A 59 -2.20 -7.19 -4.15
N LEU A 60 -1.54 -6.08 -3.80
CA LEU A 60 -0.09 -6.03 -3.63
C LEU A 60 0.26 -5.68 -2.17
N LEU A 61 1.32 -6.30 -1.65
CA LEU A 61 1.89 -5.95 -0.36
C LEU A 61 3.38 -5.65 -0.53
N PHE A 62 3.76 -4.39 -0.30
CA PHE A 62 5.13 -3.91 -0.33
C PHE A 62 5.69 -3.87 1.09
N MET A 63 6.70 -4.70 1.36
CA MET A 63 7.32 -4.86 2.67
C MET A 63 8.80 -4.46 2.61
N GLY A 64 9.31 -3.82 3.65
CA GLY A 64 10.73 -3.47 3.72
C GLY A 64 10.96 -2.27 4.62
N HIS A 65 12.22 -2.01 4.98
CA HIS A 65 12.59 -0.90 5.84
C HIS A 65 12.20 0.46 5.26
N THR A 66 12.27 1.47 6.09
CA THR A 66 11.97 2.86 5.71
C THR A 66 12.92 3.33 4.60
N GLY A 67 12.43 4.21 3.71
CA GLY A 67 13.25 4.85 2.66
C GLY A 67 13.57 3.98 1.45
N LEU A 68 12.98 2.79 1.31
CA LEU A 68 13.24 1.88 0.19
C LEU A 68 12.32 2.08 -1.03
N GLY A 69 11.50 3.13 -1.08
CA GLY A 69 10.67 3.45 -2.24
C GLY A 69 9.30 2.76 -2.31
N LYS A 70 8.83 2.10 -1.24
CA LYS A 70 7.50 1.43 -1.20
C LYS A 70 6.37 2.39 -1.55
N THR A 71 6.23 3.47 -0.79
CA THR A 71 5.22 4.52 -1.01
C THR A 71 5.38 5.15 -2.39
N HIS A 72 6.61 5.37 -2.87
CA HIS A 72 6.87 5.91 -4.20
C HIS A 72 6.27 5.02 -5.29
N LEU A 73 6.56 3.71 -5.30
CA LEU A 73 6.00 2.79 -6.29
C LEU A 73 4.48 2.63 -6.15
N ALA A 74 3.94 2.63 -4.93
CA ALA A 74 2.50 2.58 -4.70
C ALA A 74 1.80 3.82 -5.31
N LEU A 75 2.37 5.01 -5.11
CA LEU A 75 1.84 6.26 -5.67
C LEU A 75 2.05 6.35 -7.19
N ALA A 76 3.16 5.84 -7.73
CA ALA A 76 3.38 5.79 -9.17
C ALA A 76 2.36 4.87 -9.88
N ILE A 77 1.99 3.74 -9.25
CA ILE A 77 0.89 2.90 -9.73
C ILE A 77 -0.43 3.67 -9.67
N ALA A 78 -0.70 4.34 -8.54
CA ALA A 78 -1.92 5.12 -8.35
C ALA A 78 -2.10 6.20 -9.42
N ASP A 79 -1.03 6.95 -9.73
CA ASP A 79 -1.00 7.98 -10.76
C ASP A 79 -1.36 7.41 -12.14
N ALA A 80 -0.68 6.34 -12.55
CA ALA A 80 -0.93 5.69 -13.83
C ALA A 80 -2.34 5.05 -13.94
N VAL A 81 -2.88 4.51 -12.85
CA VAL A 81 -4.24 3.94 -12.80
C VAL A 81 -5.29 5.06 -12.89
N LEU A 82 -5.05 6.22 -12.24
CA LEU A 82 -5.88 7.42 -12.38
C LEU A 82 -5.89 7.93 -13.83
N GLU A 83 -4.72 8.01 -14.48
CA GLU A 83 -4.61 8.39 -15.90
C GLU A 83 -5.38 7.41 -16.80
N GLY A 84 -5.46 6.14 -16.42
CA GLY A 84 -6.28 5.12 -17.07
C GLY A 84 -7.80 5.28 -16.87
N GLY A 85 -8.24 6.30 -16.10
CA GLY A 85 -9.67 6.64 -15.91
C GLY A 85 -10.34 5.89 -14.75
N HIS A 86 -9.59 5.26 -13.86
CA HIS A 86 -10.10 4.57 -12.68
C HIS A 86 -10.12 5.47 -11.43
N ASP A 87 -11.03 5.18 -10.50
CA ASP A 87 -11.06 5.86 -9.21
C ASP A 87 -9.99 5.29 -8.26
N VAL A 88 -9.12 6.16 -7.76
CA VAL A 88 -8.06 5.78 -6.81
C VAL A 88 -8.17 6.58 -5.53
N LEU A 89 -8.10 5.90 -4.39
CA LEU A 89 -8.04 6.52 -3.08
C LEU A 89 -6.74 6.15 -2.38
N TYR A 90 -6.05 7.16 -1.85
CA TYR A 90 -4.87 6.98 -1.00
C TYR A 90 -5.18 7.40 0.44
N THR A 91 -4.79 6.56 1.39
CA THR A 91 -4.77 6.90 2.81
C THR A 91 -3.63 6.17 3.52
N SER A 92 -3.11 6.76 4.60
CA SER A 92 -2.21 6.02 5.49
C SER A 92 -3.00 5.29 6.57
N ALA A 93 -2.44 4.20 7.11
CA ALA A 93 -3.05 3.46 8.22
C ALA A 93 -3.27 4.36 9.45
N ALA A 94 -2.33 5.26 9.73
CA ALA A 94 -2.46 6.23 10.82
C ALA A 94 -3.61 7.23 10.58
N ALA A 95 -3.79 7.71 9.34
CA ALA A 95 -4.89 8.61 8.98
C ALA A 95 -6.26 7.91 9.07
N LEU A 96 -6.32 6.64 8.64
CA LEU A 96 -7.49 5.78 8.80
C LEU A 96 -7.88 5.66 10.29
N ALA A 97 -6.94 5.26 11.14
CA ALA A 97 -7.18 5.12 12.57
C ALA A 97 -7.59 6.43 13.25
N ALA A 98 -6.96 7.55 12.87
CA ALA A 98 -7.29 8.87 13.40
C ALA A 98 -8.69 9.34 13.00
N GLN A 99 -9.13 9.03 11.77
CA GLN A 99 -10.48 9.34 11.31
C GLN A 99 -11.52 8.56 12.11
N LEU A 100 -11.32 7.26 12.30
CA LEU A 100 -12.19 6.41 13.13
C LEU A 100 -12.29 6.91 14.59
N GLY A 101 -11.18 7.36 15.17
CA GLY A 101 -11.18 7.94 16.52
C GLY A 101 -12.05 9.20 16.58
N ARG A 102 -11.95 10.10 15.60
CA ARG A 102 -12.78 11.34 15.58
C ARG A 102 -14.26 11.04 15.45
N GLU A 103 -14.65 10.10 14.59
CA GLU A 103 -16.04 9.70 14.38
C GLU A 103 -16.64 9.08 15.65
N HIS A 104 -15.87 8.24 16.33
CA HIS A 104 -16.31 7.62 17.59
C HIS A 104 -16.58 8.66 18.71
N PHE A 105 -15.75 9.70 18.83
CA PHE A 105 -15.91 10.74 19.84
C PHE A 105 -16.99 11.78 19.51
N ASN A 106 -17.25 12.04 18.22
CA ASN A 106 -18.18 13.10 17.81
C ASN A 106 -19.61 12.61 17.55
N TYR A 107 -19.89 11.32 17.70
CA TYR A 107 -21.18 10.69 17.36
C TYR A 107 -21.68 11.01 15.94
N THR A 108 -20.79 11.40 15.04
CA THR A 108 -21.09 11.63 13.64
C THR A 108 -20.65 10.40 12.85
N THR A 109 -21.62 9.59 12.44
CA THR A 109 -21.37 8.50 11.51
C THR A 109 -21.12 9.11 10.14
N ASN A 110 -19.86 9.41 9.81
CA ASN A 110 -19.51 9.77 8.46
C ASN A 110 -19.05 8.50 7.71
N ASP A 111 -20.00 7.61 7.49
CA ASP A 111 -19.79 6.35 6.74
C ASP A 111 -19.31 6.62 5.30
N GLU A 112 -19.43 7.87 4.82
CA GLU A 112 -19.06 8.26 3.46
C GLU A 112 -17.58 8.04 3.16
N TRP A 113 -16.69 8.31 4.13
CA TRP A 113 -15.25 8.14 3.89
C TRP A 113 -14.84 6.65 3.88
N LEU A 114 -15.38 5.85 4.82
CA LEU A 114 -15.15 4.40 4.83
C LEU A 114 -15.75 3.75 3.59
N ALA A 115 -16.97 4.17 3.20
CA ALA A 115 -17.60 3.75 1.96
C ALA A 115 -16.74 4.12 0.74
N ALA A 116 -16.16 5.31 0.70
CA ALA A 116 -15.23 5.69 -0.35
C ALA A 116 -13.98 4.79 -0.40
N CYS A 117 -13.43 4.42 0.76
CA CYS A 117 -12.33 3.44 0.84
C CYS A 117 -12.76 2.05 0.34
N GLN A 118 -14.00 1.64 0.60
CA GLN A 118 -14.54 0.36 0.14
C GLN A 118 -14.83 0.35 -1.37
N GLU A 119 -15.29 1.48 -1.93
CA GLU A 119 -15.79 1.59 -3.29
C GLU A 119 -14.76 2.00 -4.35
N ALA A 120 -13.64 2.64 -3.98
CA ALA A 120 -12.61 3.03 -4.93
C ALA A 120 -12.11 1.83 -5.75
N ASP A 121 -11.86 2.00 -7.05
CA ASP A 121 -11.35 0.93 -7.91
C ASP A 121 -10.00 0.43 -7.40
N LEU A 122 -9.12 1.34 -6.99
CA LEU A 122 -7.85 1.02 -6.33
C LEU A 122 -7.75 1.77 -5.00
N LEU A 123 -7.44 1.06 -3.93
CA LEU A 123 -7.07 1.65 -2.63
C LEU A 123 -5.57 1.48 -2.38
N ILE A 124 -4.90 2.58 -1.99
CA ILE A 124 -3.56 2.53 -1.41
C ILE A 124 -3.70 2.71 0.10
N LEU A 125 -3.34 1.68 0.86
CA LEU A 125 -3.27 1.73 2.32
C LEU A 125 -1.80 1.72 2.75
N ASP A 126 -1.28 2.91 3.01
CA ASP A 126 0.15 3.16 3.18
C ASP A 126 0.57 3.11 4.66
N ASP A 127 1.82 2.73 4.90
CA ASP A 127 2.50 2.69 6.21
C ASP A 127 1.75 1.90 7.29
N LEU A 128 1.25 0.70 6.94
CA LEU A 128 0.73 -0.25 7.92
C LEU A 128 1.80 -0.54 8.99
N GLY A 129 1.40 -0.49 10.25
CA GLY A 129 2.27 -0.64 11.41
C GLY A 129 2.54 0.66 12.17
N THR A 130 2.13 1.81 11.63
CA THR A 130 2.31 3.13 12.27
C THR A 130 1.08 3.60 13.04
N GLU A 131 -0.09 3.03 12.77
CA GLU A 131 -1.35 3.37 13.41
C GLU A 131 -1.43 2.87 14.86
N TYR A 132 -2.24 3.57 15.66
CA TYR A 132 -2.57 3.09 16.98
C TYR A 132 -3.63 1.98 16.90
N ILE A 133 -3.28 0.79 17.41
CA ILE A 133 -4.14 -0.38 17.39
C ILE A 133 -5.11 -0.37 18.55
N THR A 134 -6.41 -0.39 18.23
CA THR A 134 -7.52 -0.60 19.14
C THR A 134 -8.41 -1.73 18.61
N PRO A 135 -9.31 -2.30 19.43
CA PRO A 135 -10.31 -3.24 18.93
C PRO A 135 -11.13 -2.67 17.75
N LEU A 136 -11.46 -1.37 17.81
CA LEU A 136 -12.17 -0.66 16.74
C LEU A 136 -11.33 -0.62 15.45
N THR A 137 -10.06 -0.22 15.55
CA THR A 137 -9.15 -0.18 14.39
C THR A 137 -9.05 -1.55 13.72
N ILE A 138 -8.89 -2.62 14.50
CA ILE A 138 -8.82 -4.00 13.99
C ILE A 138 -10.13 -4.41 13.31
N SER A 139 -11.27 -4.09 13.91
CA SER A 139 -12.59 -4.42 13.35
C SER A 139 -12.82 -3.74 12.00
N VAL A 140 -12.50 -2.46 11.91
CA VAL A 140 -12.70 -1.68 10.67
C VAL A 140 -11.69 -2.10 9.59
N LEU A 141 -10.42 -2.35 9.95
CA LEU A 141 -9.45 -2.90 9.00
C LEU A 141 -9.92 -4.24 8.44
N TYR A 142 -10.42 -5.12 9.32
CA TYR A 142 -10.97 -6.41 8.88
C TYR A 142 -12.13 -6.23 7.91
N GLU A 143 -13.10 -5.38 8.25
CA GLU A 143 -14.27 -5.10 7.42
C GLU A 143 -13.87 -4.51 6.07
N LEU A 144 -13.01 -3.48 6.06
CA LEU A 144 -12.50 -2.85 4.84
C LEU A 144 -11.82 -3.86 3.92
N ILE A 145 -10.87 -4.64 4.45
CA ILE A 145 -10.13 -5.63 3.68
C ILE A 145 -11.07 -6.72 3.15
N ASN A 146 -11.95 -7.24 4.00
CA ASN A 146 -12.88 -8.30 3.64
C ASN A 146 -13.87 -7.84 2.56
N THR A 147 -14.47 -6.65 2.71
CA THR A 147 -15.39 -6.08 1.73
C THR A 147 -14.72 -5.91 0.38
N ARG A 148 -13.51 -5.34 0.34
CA ARG A 148 -12.77 -5.14 -0.91
C ARG A 148 -12.38 -6.46 -1.57
N MET A 149 -11.99 -7.47 -0.80
CA MET A 149 -11.73 -8.82 -1.33
C MET A 149 -12.97 -9.45 -1.94
N LEU A 150 -14.12 -9.39 -1.26
CA LEU A 150 -15.39 -9.95 -1.73
C LEU A 150 -15.93 -9.23 -2.98
N THR A 151 -15.65 -7.94 -3.11
CA THR A 151 -16.08 -7.12 -4.25
C THR A 151 -15.04 -7.02 -5.36
N HIS A 152 -13.95 -7.81 -5.29
CA HIS A 152 -12.85 -7.81 -6.25
C HIS A 152 -12.28 -6.42 -6.52
N ARG A 153 -12.02 -5.64 -5.45
CA ARG A 153 -11.44 -4.30 -5.53
C ARG A 153 -9.98 -4.32 -5.06
N PRO A 154 -9.01 -4.19 -5.98
CA PRO A 154 -7.60 -4.25 -5.66
C PRO A 154 -7.16 -3.25 -4.60
N THR A 155 -6.28 -3.70 -3.70
CA THR A 155 -5.66 -2.85 -2.68
C THR A 155 -4.15 -3.04 -2.71
N ILE A 156 -3.41 -1.94 -2.64
CA ILE A 156 -1.96 -1.94 -2.44
C ILE A 156 -1.67 -1.54 -1.01
N TYR A 157 -0.99 -2.41 -0.29
CA TYR A 157 -0.56 -2.19 1.09
C TYR A 157 0.94 -1.90 1.11
N THR A 158 1.39 -0.99 1.97
CA THR A 158 2.80 -0.84 2.30
C THR A 158 3.02 -1.02 3.79
N THR A 159 4.16 -1.57 4.18
CA THR A 159 4.53 -1.76 5.59
C THR A 159 6.03 -1.78 5.80
N ASN A 160 6.46 -1.31 6.97
CA ASN A 160 7.83 -1.46 7.44
C ASN A 160 8.05 -2.74 8.25
N ILE A 161 6.99 -3.48 8.55
CA ILE A 161 7.06 -4.77 9.24
C ILE A 161 7.50 -5.83 8.22
N THR A 162 8.69 -6.38 8.42
CA THR A 162 9.28 -7.39 7.52
C THR A 162 9.13 -8.81 8.05
N ASP A 163 8.87 -8.95 9.35
CA ASP A 163 8.64 -10.24 10.02
C ASP A 163 7.14 -10.54 10.05
N GLN A 164 6.78 -11.70 9.50
CA GLN A 164 5.39 -12.14 9.42
C GLN A 164 4.80 -12.43 10.81
N SER A 165 5.59 -12.90 11.78
CA SER A 165 5.13 -13.15 13.14
C SER A 165 4.76 -11.85 13.87
N VAL A 166 5.56 -10.80 13.67
CA VAL A 166 5.28 -9.45 14.18
C VAL A 166 4.01 -8.88 13.55
N PHE A 167 3.82 -9.10 12.25
CA PHE A 167 2.64 -8.66 11.53
C PHE A 167 1.37 -9.34 12.07
N VAL A 168 1.40 -10.67 12.25
CA VAL A 168 0.28 -11.45 12.83
C VAL A 168 -0.01 -11.02 14.26
N ALA A 169 1.01 -10.85 15.09
CA ALA A 169 0.84 -10.41 16.48
C ALA A 169 0.16 -9.03 16.57
N ARG A 170 0.46 -8.14 15.61
CA ARG A 170 -0.11 -6.79 15.58
C ARG A 170 -1.56 -6.76 15.09
N TYR A 171 -1.89 -7.49 14.04
CA TYR A 171 -3.18 -7.38 13.33
C TYR A 171 -4.17 -8.51 13.60
N THR A 172 -3.83 -9.46 14.45
CA THR A 172 -4.54 -10.73 14.64
C THR A 172 -4.42 -11.67 13.44
N GLU A 173 -4.61 -12.96 13.68
CA GLU A 173 -4.54 -13.98 12.62
C GLU A 173 -5.54 -13.75 11.50
N LYS A 174 -6.75 -13.28 11.84
CA LYS A 174 -7.83 -13.07 10.85
C LYS A 174 -7.50 -11.98 9.84
N VAL A 175 -7.00 -10.83 10.29
CA VAL A 175 -6.60 -9.71 9.42
C VAL A 175 -5.34 -10.09 8.66
N ALA A 176 -4.32 -10.60 9.36
CA ALA A 176 -3.04 -10.99 8.77
C ALA A 176 -3.20 -12.05 7.68
N SER A 177 -4.02 -13.08 7.92
CA SER A 177 -4.27 -14.14 6.92
C SER A 177 -4.86 -13.59 5.63
N ARG A 178 -5.80 -12.63 5.71
CA ARG A 178 -6.38 -12.00 4.51
C ARG A 178 -5.36 -11.15 3.76
N MET A 179 -4.56 -10.38 4.47
CA MET A 179 -3.54 -9.53 3.84
C MET A 179 -2.40 -10.36 3.25
N LEU A 180 -1.83 -11.28 4.01
CA LEU A 180 -0.69 -12.09 3.57
C LEU A 180 -1.10 -13.17 2.55
N GLY A 181 -2.24 -13.82 2.76
CA GLY A 181 -2.74 -14.86 1.86
C GLY A 181 -3.41 -14.34 0.59
N GLY A 182 -3.93 -13.11 0.63
CA GLY A 182 -4.67 -12.49 -0.49
C GLY A 182 -3.83 -11.53 -1.35
N CYS A 183 -2.53 -11.35 -1.06
CA CYS A 183 -1.68 -10.39 -1.75
C CYS A 183 -0.49 -11.02 -2.45
N LYS A 184 -0.08 -10.45 -3.58
CA LYS A 184 1.25 -10.67 -4.14
C LYS A 184 2.25 -9.83 -3.36
N MET A 185 3.16 -10.50 -2.64
CA MET A 185 4.12 -9.85 -1.74
C MET A 185 5.42 -9.52 -2.46
N PHE A 186 5.95 -8.32 -2.19
CA PHE A 186 7.24 -7.85 -2.66
C PHE A 186 8.04 -7.31 -1.49
N LYS A 187 9.23 -7.86 -1.26
CA LYS A 187 10.19 -7.33 -0.30
C LYS A 187 11.05 -6.28 -0.98
N PHE A 188 11.27 -5.17 -0.31
CA PHE A 188 12.18 -4.10 -0.74
C PHE A 188 13.49 -4.25 0.00
N PHE A 189 14.59 -4.20 -0.75
CA PHE A 189 15.95 -4.41 -0.26
C PHE A 189 16.80 -3.17 -0.47
N GLY A 190 17.87 -3.06 0.33
CA GLY A 190 18.85 -1.99 0.24
C GLY A 190 18.88 -1.08 1.46
N THR A 191 19.51 0.07 1.32
CA THR A 191 19.65 1.11 2.35
C THR A 191 18.66 2.26 2.09
N ASP A 192 18.38 3.07 3.12
CA ASP A 192 17.48 4.23 3.00
C ASP A 192 17.96 5.18 1.88
N GLN A 193 17.15 5.35 0.85
CA GLN A 193 17.48 6.13 -0.35
C GLN A 193 17.36 7.65 -0.12
N ARG A 194 16.77 8.06 1.00
CA ARG A 194 16.64 9.49 1.39
C ARG A 194 17.91 10.04 2.03
N LEU A 195 18.83 9.15 2.44
CA LEU A 195 20.10 9.50 3.09
C LEU A 195 21.29 9.52 2.11
N LYS A 196 21.06 9.36 0.82
CA LYS A 196 22.07 9.39 -0.25
C LYS A 196 22.01 10.67 -1.05
#